data_427ac401ed6364c8ad82fc3f895233b6
#
_entry.id   427ac401ed6364c8ad82fc3f895233b6
#
_cell.length_a   1.000
_cell.length_b   1.000
_cell.length_c   1.000
_cell.angle_alpha   90.00
_cell.angle_beta   90.00
_cell.angle_gamma   90.00
#
_symmetry.space_group_name_H-M   'P 1'
#
loop_
_entity.id
_entity.type
_entity.pdbx_description
1 polymer ?
#
loop_
_entity_poly.entity_id
_entity_poly.type
_entity_poly.pdbx_seq_one_letter_code
_entity_poly.pdbx_strand_id
1 'polypeptide(L)'
;MKAMVLCSGGVDSTTCLGIAVDKYGAENVVALSIYYGQRHTKEIESADKVTEYYGVEHISLDLEKIFQYSDCSLLAHSDKEIPEESYAEQIKKTNGSPVSTYVPFRNGLFLSSAASIALSKGCEVIYYGAHSDDAAGSAYPDCSDEFNKAMNEAIYLGSGKQIKVVAPVSYTHLRAHETRHDL
;
A
#
# COMPACT_ATOMS: atom_id res chain seq x y z
N MET A 1 17.91 -10.20 10.25
CA MET A 1 16.81 -10.15 9.25
C MET A 1 16.47 -8.69 9.03
N LYS A 2 16.46 -8.24 7.79
CA LYS A 2 16.13 -6.86 7.41
C LYS A 2 14.74 -6.83 6.76
N ALA A 3 13.93 -5.84 7.09
CA ALA A 3 12.58 -5.68 6.59
C ALA A 3 12.43 -4.41 5.75
N MET A 4 11.58 -4.47 4.72
CA MET A 4 11.09 -3.29 4.00
C MET A 4 9.60 -3.09 4.33
N VAL A 5 9.16 -1.85 4.47
CA VAL A 5 7.76 -1.51 4.71
C VAL A 5 7.30 -0.52 3.65
N LEU A 6 6.23 -0.85 2.93
CA LEU A 6 5.52 0.12 2.09
C LEU A 6 4.81 1.11 3.01
N CYS A 7 5.26 2.37 3.01
CA CYS A 7 4.84 3.41 3.95
C CYS A 7 4.21 4.59 3.20
N SER A 8 2.89 4.74 3.30
CA SER A 8 2.16 5.89 2.76
C SER A 8 1.92 7.00 3.81
N GLY A 9 2.25 6.73 5.08
CA GLY A 9 1.93 7.63 6.20
C GLY A 9 0.49 7.52 6.71
N GLY A 10 -0.35 6.67 6.11
CA GLY A 10 -1.67 6.33 6.62
C GLY A 10 -1.59 5.34 7.79
N VAL A 11 -2.72 5.16 8.52
CA VAL A 11 -2.80 4.33 9.75
C VAL A 11 -2.26 2.93 9.54
N ASP A 12 -2.67 2.25 8.47
CA ASP A 12 -2.31 0.86 8.21
C ASP A 12 -0.82 0.68 7.93
N SER A 13 -0.25 1.55 7.09
CA SER A 13 1.17 1.52 6.76
C SER A 13 2.04 1.92 7.96
N THR A 14 1.58 2.86 8.79
CA THR A 14 2.25 3.25 10.03
C THR A 14 2.22 2.11 11.05
N THR A 15 1.11 1.37 11.14
CA THR A 15 1.01 0.17 11.99
C THR A 15 1.97 -0.91 11.51
N CYS A 16 2.06 -1.16 10.20
CA CYS A 16 3.03 -2.10 9.62
C CYS A 16 4.47 -1.69 9.96
N LEU A 17 4.77 -0.38 9.90
CA LEU A 17 6.09 0.14 10.24
C LEU A 17 6.42 -0.08 11.73
N GLY A 18 5.47 0.24 12.63
CA GLY A 18 5.62 -0.01 14.06
C GLY A 18 5.87 -1.48 14.39
N ILE A 19 5.10 -2.40 13.79
CA ILE A 19 5.29 -3.85 13.94
C ILE A 19 6.68 -4.28 13.46
N ALA A 20 7.14 -3.76 12.32
CA ALA A 20 8.45 -4.11 11.79
C ALA A 20 9.59 -3.59 12.70
N VAL A 21 9.48 -2.35 13.18
CA VAL A 21 10.47 -1.76 14.08
C VAL A 21 10.53 -2.49 15.42
N ASP A 22 9.38 -2.82 16.01
CA ASP A 22 9.32 -3.60 17.25
C ASP A 22 9.99 -4.98 17.10
N LYS A 23 9.81 -5.61 15.94
CA LYS A 23 10.30 -6.96 15.68
C LYS A 23 11.77 -7.03 15.29
N TYR A 24 12.29 -6.04 14.55
CA TYR A 24 13.62 -6.13 13.92
C TYR A 24 14.60 -5.04 14.39
N GLY A 25 14.12 -4.01 15.07
CA GLY A 25 14.90 -2.80 15.36
C GLY A 25 14.92 -1.81 14.19
N ALA A 26 14.92 -0.52 14.48
CA ALA A 26 14.86 0.54 13.47
C ALA A 26 16.00 0.45 12.43
N GLU A 27 17.20 0.07 12.87
CA GLU A 27 18.39 -0.09 12.02
C GLU A 27 18.26 -1.21 10.97
N ASN A 28 17.31 -2.12 11.16
CA ASN A 28 17.02 -3.24 10.26
C ASN A 28 15.72 -3.04 9.46
N VAL A 29 15.13 -1.84 9.50
CA VAL A 29 13.92 -1.51 8.77
C VAL A 29 14.17 -0.41 7.75
N VAL A 30 13.66 -0.62 6.52
CA VAL A 30 13.66 0.37 5.45
C VAL A 30 12.21 0.69 5.10
N ALA A 31 11.81 1.94 5.19
CA ALA A 31 10.52 2.42 4.69
C ALA A 31 10.62 2.81 3.22
N LEU A 32 9.65 2.39 2.41
CA LEU A 32 9.54 2.76 1.00
C LEU A 32 8.22 3.49 0.78
N SER A 33 8.28 4.78 0.44
CA SER A 33 7.14 5.57 -0.01
C SER A 33 7.13 5.67 -1.52
N ILE A 34 5.95 5.57 -2.12
CA ILE A 34 5.80 5.59 -3.57
C ILE A 34 4.88 6.74 -3.97
N TYR A 35 5.43 7.68 -4.75
CA TYR A 35 4.66 8.69 -5.45
C TYR A 35 4.19 8.12 -6.79
N TYR A 36 2.89 8.25 -7.07
CA TYR A 36 2.28 7.72 -8.29
C TYR A 36 1.37 8.73 -8.99
N GLY A 37 1.54 10.03 -8.67
CA GLY A 37 0.71 11.10 -9.20
C GLY A 37 -0.60 11.29 -8.45
N GLN A 38 -0.70 10.87 -7.18
CA GLN A 38 -1.88 11.05 -6.35
C GLN A 38 -2.16 12.51 -6.04
N ARG A 39 -3.46 12.89 -5.96
CA ARG A 39 -3.88 14.26 -5.64
C ARG A 39 -3.49 14.71 -4.23
N HIS A 40 -3.47 13.78 -3.27
CA HIS A 40 -3.18 14.07 -1.87
C HIS A 40 -1.68 13.92 -1.56
N THR A 41 -0.98 15.05 -1.50
CA THR A 41 0.46 15.09 -1.13
C THR A 41 0.72 15.00 0.37
N LYS A 42 -0.30 15.22 1.22
CA LYS A 42 -0.18 15.15 2.68
C LYS A 42 0.27 13.77 3.17
N GLU A 43 -0.01 12.71 2.42
CA GLU A 43 0.45 11.36 2.74
C GLU A 43 1.98 11.28 2.74
N ILE A 44 2.65 11.95 1.79
CA ILE A 44 4.12 11.96 1.71
C ILE A 44 4.72 12.66 2.93
N GLU A 45 4.18 13.84 3.28
CA GLU A 45 4.62 14.56 4.49
C GLU A 45 4.40 13.75 5.78
N SER A 46 3.31 12.97 5.81
CA SER A 46 3.01 12.07 6.93
C SER A 46 4.00 10.91 6.99
N ALA A 47 4.35 10.34 5.83
CA ALA A 47 5.35 9.27 5.75
C ALA A 47 6.73 9.76 6.24
N ASP A 48 7.15 10.97 5.82
CA ASP A 48 8.41 11.56 6.28
C ASP A 48 8.44 11.69 7.81
N LYS A 49 7.38 12.25 8.41
CA LYS A 49 7.28 12.40 9.88
C LYS A 49 7.31 11.07 10.63
N VAL A 50 6.62 10.07 10.12
CA VAL A 50 6.53 8.76 10.74
C VAL A 50 7.87 8.03 10.65
N THR A 51 8.55 8.09 9.51
CA THR A 51 9.87 7.47 9.33
C THR A 51 10.95 8.16 10.15
N GLU A 52 10.89 9.49 10.28
CA GLU A 52 11.75 10.27 11.17
C GLU A 52 11.53 9.89 12.64
N TYR A 53 10.26 9.79 13.06
CA TYR A 53 9.89 9.39 14.43
C TYR A 53 10.46 8.02 14.82
N TYR A 54 10.39 7.04 13.90
CA TYR A 54 10.94 5.70 14.15
C TYR A 54 12.45 5.61 13.91
N GLY A 55 13.07 6.61 13.29
CA GLY A 55 14.50 6.63 12.98
C GLY A 55 14.92 5.57 11.96
N VAL A 56 14.07 5.26 10.98
CA VAL A 56 14.32 4.25 9.96
C VAL A 56 14.84 4.87 8.67
N GLU A 57 15.59 4.09 7.86
CA GLU A 57 15.96 4.51 6.51
C GLU A 57 14.69 4.73 5.68
N HIS A 58 14.56 5.88 5.02
CA HIS A 58 13.42 6.22 4.17
C HIS A 58 13.86 6.37 2.71
N ILE A 59 13.17 5.66 1.81
CA ILE A 59 13.35 5.72 0.36
C ILE A 59 12.06 6.22 -0.27
N SER A 60 12.15 7.21 -1.16
CA SER A 60 11.03 7.67 -1.99
C SER A 60 11.24 7.21 -3.43
N LEU A 61 10.20 6.63 -4.04
CA LEU A 61 10.19 6.16 -5.42
C LEU A 61 9.10 6.88 -6.20
N ASP A 62 9.43 7.40 -7.36
CA ASP A 62 8.47 8.06 -8.26
C ASP A 62 8.07 7.10 -9.39
N LEU A 63 6.78 6.77 -9.46
CA LEU A 63 6.15 5.96 -10.49
C LEU A 63 5.07 6.73 -11.28
N GLU A 64 4.99 8.04 -11.16
CA GLU A 64 3.95 8.88 -11.79
C GLU A 64 3.83 8.59 -13.29
N LYS A 65 4.95 8.46 -13.99
CA LYS A 65 4.96 8.23 -15.45
C LYS A 65 4.26 6.95 -15.88
N ILE A 66 4.19 5.94 -15.02
CA ILE A 66 3.49 4.68 -15.33
C ILE A 66 1.98 4.89 -15.26
N PHE A 67 1.52 5.67 -14.27
CA PHE A 67 0.11 5.89 -14.06
C PHE A 67 -0.49 7.03 -14.92
N GLN A 68 0.31 7.75 -15.70
CA GLN A 68 -0.17 8.78 -16.63
C GLN A 68 -1.16 8.27 -17.68
N TYR A 69 -1.19 6.96 -17.93
CA TYR A 69 -2.11 6.32 -18.86
C TYR A 69 -3.44 5.92 -18.23
N SER A 70 -3.58 6.09 -16.91
CA SER A 70 -4.80 5.82 -16.17
C SER A 70 -5.64 7.08 -16.03
N ASP A 71 -6.94 6.96 -16.18
CA ASP A 71 -7.93 8.02 -15.97
C ASP A 71 -8.66 7.83 -14.63
N CYS A 72 -7.94 7.38 -13.60
CA CYS A 72 -8.47 7.18 -12.25
C CYS A 72 -8.68 8.53 -11.54
N SER A 73 -9.81 8.70 -10.86
CA SER A 73 -10.16 9.96 -10.17
C SER A 73 -9.19 10.36 -9.03
N LEU A 74 -8.39 9.43 -8.51
CA LEU A 74 -7.38 9.72 -7.48
C LEU A 74 -6.10 10.35 -8.04
N LEU A 75 -5.89 10.34 -9.37
CA LEU A 75 -4.69 10.88 -9.99
C LEU A 75 -4.83 12.38 -10.26
N ALA A 76 -3.75 13.13 -10.05
CA ALA A 76 -3.75 14.58 -10.14
C ALA A 76 -4.08 15.11 -11.57
N HIS A 77 -3.72 14.35 -12.60
CA HIS A 77 -3.97 14.70 -14.00
C HIS A 77 -5.38 14.30 -14.50
N SER A 78 -6.14 13.51 -13.73
CA SER A 78 -7.49 13.11 -14.12
C SER A 78 -8.50 14.23 -13.91
N ASP A 79 -9.37 14.45 -14.88
CA ASP A 79 -10.48 15.39 -14.78
C ASP A 79 -11.71 14.82 -14.05
N LYS A 80 -11.68 13.52 -13.69
CA LYS A 80 -12.77 12.86 -12.99
C LYS A 80 -12.87 13.32 -11.56
N GLU A 81 -14.08 13.62 -11.11
CA GLU A 81 -14.35 13.89 -9.70
C GLU A 81 -14.26 12.62 -8.85
N ILE A 82 -13.79 12.79 -7.61
CA ILE A 82 -13.80 11.70 -6.64
C ILE A 82 -15.26 11.51 -6.18
N PRO A 83 -15.84 10.30 -6.32
CA PRO A 83 -17.22 10.07 -5.90
C PRO A 83 -17.40 10.31 -4.38
N GLU A 84 -18.47 11.04 -4.03
CA GLU A 84 -18.88 11.22 -2.64
C GLU A 84 -19.72 10.03 -2.10
N GLU A 85 -20.11 9.13 -3.00
CA GLU A 85 -20.94 7.96 -2.69
C GLU A 85 -20.16 6.90 -1.92
N SER A 86 -20.88 6.15 -1.09
CA SER A 86 -20.29 5.00 -0.39
C SER A 86 -19.80 3.91 -1.35
N TYR A 87 -18.79 3.15 -0.95
CA TYR A 87 -18.28 2.02 -1.77
C TYR A 87 -19.38 1.03 -2.16
N ALA A 88 -20.34 0.75 -1.24
CA ALA A 88 -21.46 -0.14 -1.51
C ALA A 88 -22.37 0.36 -2.65
N GLU A 89 -22.55 1.66 -2.78
CA GLU A 89 -23.32 2.28 -3.86
C GLU A 89 -22.53 2.26 -5.19
N GLN A 90 -21.23 2.55 -5.13
CA GLN A 90 -20.36 2.49 -6.30
C GLN A 90 -20.31 1.07 -6.87
N ILE A 91 -20.13 0.04 -6.04
CA ILE A 91 -20.10 -1.37 -6.45
C ILE A 91 -21.39 -1.78 -7.15
N LYS A 92 -22.56 -1.36 -6.64
CA LYS A 92 -23.86 -1.63 -7.29
C LYS A 92 -23.97 -1.05 -8.69
N LYS A 93 -23.36 0.13 -8.91
CA LYS A 93 -23.38 0.82 -10.21
C LYS A 93 -22.40 0.20 -11.22
N THR A 94 -21.29 -0.38 -10.75
CA THR A 94 -20.23 -0.91 -11.62
C THR A 94 -20.49 -2.33 -12.12
N ASN A 95 -21.57 -3.02 -11.67
CA ASN A 95 -21.88 -4.40 -12.06
C ASN A 95 -20.68 -5.36 -11.95
N GLY A 96 -19.88 -5.23 -10.88
CA GLY A 96 -18.71 -6.08 -10.62
C GLY A 96 -17.43 -5.61 -11.32
N SER A 97 -17.44 -4.44 -11.96
CA SER A 97 -16.20 -3.80 -12.44
C SER A 97 -15.55 -2.98 -11.33
N PRO A 98 -14.24 -2.73 -11.38
CA PRO A 98 -13.56 -1.87 -10.41
C PRO A 98 -14.18 -0.46 -10.34
N VAL A 99 -14.14 0.15 -9.17
CA VAL A 99 -14.65 1.51 -8.95
C VAL A 99 -13.76 2.57 -9.60
N SER A 100 -14.27 3.80 -9.80
CA SER A 100 -13.54 4.88 -10.47
C SER A 100 -12.27 5.34 -9.73
N THR A 101 -12.19 5.04 -8.43
CA THR A 101 -11.02 5.29 -7.59
C THR A 101 -9.97 4.17 -7.65
N TYR A 102 -10.22 3.09 -8.39
CA TYR A 102 -9.24 2.04 -8.60
C TYR A 102 -8.11 2.51 -9.52
N VAL A 103 -6.90 2.59 -8.99
CA VAL A 103 -5.69 2.82 -9.77
C VAL A 103 -5.23 1.46 -10.32
N PRO A 104 -5.23 1.24 -11.65
CA PRO A 104 -5.03 -0.08 -12.23
C PRO A 104 -3.73 -0.75 -11.79
N PHE A 105 -3.86 -1.94 -11.15
CA PHE A 105 -2.75 -2.80 -10.72
C PHE A 105 -1.70 -2.09 -9.82
N ARG A 106 -2.12 -1.06 -9.06
CA ARG A 106 -1.23 -0.25 -8.24
C ARG A 106 -0.46 -1.07 -7.22
N ASN A 107 -1.14 -1.94 -6.46
CA ASN A 107 -0.50 -2.76 -5.44
C ASN A 107 0.46 -3.78 -6.05
N GLY A 108 0.15 -4.34 -7.22
CA GLY A 108 1.06 -5.22 -7.94
C GLY A 108 2.36 -4.53 -8.34
N LEU A 109 2.27 -3.31 -8.86
CA LEU A 109 3.44 -2.53 -9.24
C LEU A 109 4.25 -2.10 -8.01
N PHE A 110 3.58 -1.70 -6.93
CA PHE A 110 4.25 -1.32 -5.68
C PHE A 110 5.02 -2.49 -5.08
N LEU A 111 4.41 -3.66 -4.99
CA LEU A 111 5.05 -4.87 -4.47
C LEU A 111 6.21 -5.34 -5.37
N SER A 112 6.07 -5.25 -6.69
CA SER A 112 7.15 -5.61 -7.62
C SER A 112 8.35 -4.67 -7.50
N SER A 113 8.10 -3.37 -7.39
CA SER A 113 9.14 -2.36 -7.18
C SER A 113 9.83 -2.54 -5.83
N ALA A 114 9.03 -2.76 -4.78
CA ALA A 114 9.53 -3.04 -3.44
C ALA A 114 10.40 -4.29 -3.41
N ALA A 115 10.02 -5.36 -4.12
CA ALA A 115 10.80 -6.60 -4.18
C ALA A 115 12.19 -6.38 -4.79
N SER A 116 12.28 -5.61 -5.88
CA SER A 116 13.56 -5.28 -6.52
C SER A 116 14.47 -4.47 -5.59
N ILE A 117 13.92 -3.44 -4.91
CA ILE A 117 14.68 -2.61 -3.97
C ILE A 117 15.05 -3.42 -2.73
N ALA A 118 14.14 -4.23 -2.19
CA ALA A 118 14.35 -5.08 -1.02
C ALA A 118 15.51 -6.07 -1.23
N LEU A 119 15.57 -6.74 -2.40
CA LEU A 119 16.71 -7.59 -2.77
C LEU A 119 18.03 -6.81 -2.73
N SER A 120 18.06 -5.63 -3.35
CA SER A 120 19.25 -4.77 -3.40
C SER A 120 19.70 -4.28 -2.03
N LYS A 121 18.76 -4.14 -1.08
CA LYS A 121 19.00 -3.71 0.30
C LYS A 121 19.24 -4.87 1.26
N GLY A 122 19.18 -6.12 0.79
CA GLY A 122 19.33 -7.32 1.62
C GLY A 122 18.17 -7.53 2.61
N CYS A 123 16.96 -7.06 2.25
CA CYS A 123 15.75 -7.33 3.03
C CYS A 123 15.23 -8.74 2.70
N GLU A 124 14.64 -9.39 3.69
CA GLU A 124 14.09 -10.75 3.59
C GLU A 124 12.55 -10.75 3.67
N VAL A 125 11.95 -9.63 4.06
CA VAL A 125 10.50 -9.48 4.21
C VAL A 125 10.04 -8.10 3.77
N ILE A 126 8.87 -8.04 3.12
CA ILE A 126 8.16 -6.81 2.77
C ILE A 126 6.84 -6.79 3.53
N TYR A 127 6.62 -5.71 4.28
CA TYR A 127 5.34 -5.42 4.93
C TYR A 127 4.55 -4.40 4.14
N TYR A 128 3.23 -4.61 4.00
CA TYR A 128 2.34 -3.62 3.43
C TYR A 128 0.93 -3.67 4.04
N GLY A 129 0.27 -2.50 4.06
CA GLY A 129 -1.06 -2.35 4.65
C GLY A 129 -2.15 -2.53 3.59
N ALA A 130 -2.49 -3.77 3.25
CA ALA A 130 -3.65 -4.07 2.41
C ALA A 130 -4.77 -4.67 3.27
N HIS A 131 -5.99 -4.18 3.05
CA HIS A 131 -7.20 -4.73 3.67
C HIS A 131 -7.96 -5.61 2.68
N SER A 132 -8.31 -6.82 3.09
CA SER A 132 -9.15 -7.72 2.29
C SER A 132 -10.56 -7.16 2.06
N ASP A 133 -11.06 -6.34 2.97
CA ASP A 133 -12.37 -5.68 2.85
C ASP A 133 -12.43 -4.71 1.65
N ASP A 134 -11.30 -4.13 1.23
CA ASP A 134 -11.22 -3.26 0.06
C ASP A 134 -11.46 -4.05 -1.25
N ALA A 135 -11.26 -5.37 -1.24
CA ALA A 135 -11.56 -6.23 -2.39
C ALA A 135 -13.05 -6.61 -2.50
N ALA A 136 -13.88 -6.26 -1.50
CA ALA A 136 -15.29 -6.60 -1.50
C ALA A 136 -15.98 -6.12 -2.78
N GLY A 137 -16.77 -7.00 -3.41
CA GLY A 137 -17.47 -6.70 -4.65
C GLY A 137 -16.58 -6.36 -5.84
N SER A 138 -15.31 -6.77 -5.83
CA SER A 138 -14.29 -6.46 -6.87
C SER A 138 -13.96 -4.97 -7.01
N ALA A 139 -14.18 -4.17 -5.97
CA ALA A 139 -13.87 -2.73 -5.98
C ALA A 139 -12.37 -2.48 -6.24
N TYR A 140 -11.51 -3.21 -5.51
CA TYR A 140 -10.05 -3.16 -5.65
C TYR A 140 -9.50 -4.59 -5.74
N PRO A 141 -9.45 -5.19 -6.94
CA PRO A 141 -9.08 -6.59 -7.11
C PRO A 141 -7.66 -6.93 -6.62
N ASP A 142 -6.76 -5.96 -6.65
CA ASP A 142 -5.39 -6.07 -6.16
C ASP A 142 -5.22 -5.88 -4.63
N CYS A 143 -6.34 -5.93 -3.88
CA CYS A 143 -6.39 -6.06 -2.43
C CYS A 143 -6.88 -7.45 -1.98
N SER A 144 -7.33 -8.31 -2.91
CA SER A 144 -7.89 -9.63 -2.58
C SER A 144 -6.86 -10.58 -1.96
N ASP A 145 -7.33 -11.52 -1.16
CA ASP A 145 -6.49 -12.57 -0.57
C ASP A 145 -5.81 -13.45 -1.63
N GLU A 146 -6.54 -13.75 -2.73
CA GLU A 146 -5.99 -14.50 -3.86
C GLU A 146 -4.85 -13.73 -4.51
N PHE A 147 -5.04 -12.42 -4.76
CA PHE A 147 -4.00 -11.57 -5.31
C PHE A 147 -2.78 -11.52 -4.40
N ASN A 148 -2.99 -11.32 -3.08
CA ASN A 148 -1.92 -11.25 -2.09
C ASN A 148 -1.10 -12.53 -2.04
N LYS A 149 -1.75 -13.71 -2.08
CA LYS A 149 -1.09 -15.01 -2.13
C LYS A 149 -0.30 -15.19 -3.42
N ALA A 150 -0.88 -14.84 -4.57
CA ALA A 150 -0.23 -14.95 -5.87
C ALA A 150 1.01 -14.03 -5.97
N MET A 151 0.90 -12.79 -5.52
CA MET A 151 2.03 -11.85 -5.51
C MET A 151 3.13 -12.29 -4.55
N ASN A 152 2.79 -12.78 -3.36
CA ASN A 152 3.78 -13.32 -2.43
C ASN A 152 4.52 -14.50 -3.04
N GLU A 153 3.82 -15.44 -3.67
CA GLU A 153 4.45 -16.58 -4.36
C GLU A 153 5.35 -16.13 -5.52
N ALA A 154 4.87 -15.20 -6.36
CA ALA A 154 5.64 -14.67 -7.47
C ALA A 154 6.94 -13.99 -7.00
N ILE A 155 6.84 -13.14 -5.96
CA ILE A 155 7.99 -12.44 -5.37
C ILE A 155 8.94 -13.46 -4.71
N TYR A 156 8.42 -14.44 -3.97
CA TYR A 156 9.23 -15.47 -3.33
C TYR A 156 10.03 -16.28 -4.35
N LEU A 157 9.39 -16.76 -5.40
CA LEU A 157 10.06 -17.50 -6.48
C LEU A 157 11.02 -16.60 -7.27
N GLY A 158 10.57 -15.41 -7.66
CA GLY A 158 11.37 -14.45 -8.46
C GLY A 158 12.58 -13.91 -7.72
N SER A 159 12.53 -13.84 -6.40
CA SER A 159 13.66 -13.46 -5.55
C SER A 159 14.63 -14.62 -5.23
N GLY A 160 14.46 -15.79 -5.83
CA GLY A 160 15.22 -16.98 -5.46
C GLY A 160 14.92 -17.45 -4.04
N LYS A 161 13.67 -17.33 -3.61
CA LYS A 161 13.15 -17.71 -2.28
C LYS A 161 13.69 -16.87 -1.11
N GLN A 162 14.13 -15.64 -1.40
CA GLN A 162 14.73 -14.77 -0.39
C GLN A 162 13.72 -13.82 0.27
N ILE A 163 12.68 -13.36 -0.45
CA ILE A 163 11.73 -12.36 0.03
C ILE A 163 10.35 -12.97 0.25
N LYS A 164 9.75 -12.65 1.40
CA LYS A 164 8.33 -12.92 1.69
C LYS A 164 7.56 -11.61 1.83
N VAL A 165 6.30 -11.61 1.40
CA VAL A 165 5.37 -10.49 1.59
C VAL A 165 4.42 -10.81 2.74
N VAL A 166 4.21 -9.83 3.61
CA VAL A 166 3.35 -9.94 4.80
C VAL A 166 2.41 -8.73 4.86
N ALA A 167 1.12 -8.99 5.01
CA ALA A 167 0.08 -7.97 5.19
C ALA A 167 -0.56 -8.15 6.58
N PRO A 168 0.06 -7.65 7.66
CA PRO A 168 -0.35 -7.95 9.03
C PRO A 168 -1.70 -7.34 9.41
N VAL A 169 -2.13 -6.28 8.72
CA VAL A 169 -3.38 -5.56 8.99
C VAL A 169 -4.57 -6.06 8.17
N SER A 170 -4.38 -7.06 7.29
CA SER A 170 -5.47 -7.60 6.44
C SER A 170 -6.66 -8.13 7.23
N TYR A 171 -6.44 -8.59 8.45
CA TYR A 171 -7.46 -9.19 9.31
C TYR A 171 -7.77 -8.37 10.57
N THR A 172 -7.15 -7.20 10.73
CA THR A 172 -7.40 -6.31 11.87
C THR A 172 -8.29 -5.16 11.45
N HIS A 173 -9.51 -5.08 12.01
CA HIS A 173 -10.39 -3.94 11.84
C HIS A 173 -9.87 -2.74 12.66
N LEU A 174 -8.72 -2.17 12.26
CA LEU A 174 -8.16 -1.00 12.95
C LEU A 174 -9.14 0.17 12.94
N ARG A 175 -9.92 0.34 11.86
CA ARG A 175 -10.98 1.36 11.76
C ARG A 175 -12.16 1.13 12.69
N ALA A 176 -12.40 -0.08 13.16
CA ALA A 176 -13.46 -0.37 14.12
C ALA A 176 -13.17 0.23 15.52
N HIS A 177 -11.94 0.63 15.77
CA HIS A 177 -11.50 1.30 16.99
C HIS A 177 -11.34 2.82 16.84
N GLU A 178 -11.54 3.37 15.65
CA GLU A 178 -11.69 4.81 15.48
C GLU A 178 -13.03 5.20 16.11
N THR A 179 -12.99 5.60 17.39
CA THR A 179 -14.12 6.28 18.01
C THR A 179 -14.36 7.56 17.22
N ARG A 180 -15.51 7.66 16.56
CA ARG A 180 -16.05 8.90 16.03
C ARG A 180 -15.99 9.95 17.14
N HIS A 181 -14.99 10.81 17.09
CA HIS A 181 -15.09 12.10 17.70
C HIS A 181 -15.52 13.06 16.60
N ASP A 182 -16.85 13.17 16.47
CA ASP A 182 -17.47 14.30 15.80
C ASP A 182 -17.06 15.56 16.60
N LEU A 183 -16.15 16.34 16.05
CA LEU A 183 -15.92 17.73 16.39
C LEU A 183 -16.14 18.58 15.16
#